data_02dcf05d5e44fbf01b71c2a803f05dc1
#
_entry.id   02dcf05d5e44fbf01b71c2a803f05dc1
#
_cell.length_a   1.000
_cell.length_b   1.000
_cell.length_c   1.000
_cell.angle_alpha   90.00
_cell.angle_beta   90.00
_cell.angle_gamma   90.00
#
_symmetry.space_group_name_H-M   'P 1'
#
loop_
_entity.id
_entity.type
_entity.pdbx_description
1 polymer ?
#
loop_
_entity_poly.entity_id
_entity_poly.type
_entity_poly.pdbx_seq_one_letter_code
_entity_poly.pdbx_strand_id
1 'polypeptide(L)'
;MRILSLFFVLTALAFSQSISIVKGPVDYQVYQRGGDGKVDIPVEMAITGGDGKNVFFSLKRGVVPVSGFLVYDLGKVENGKLSSVIRGVPTGGPYRLEWRTSRLGAAIAARSDVLVGDIWLLAGQSNMEGVGDLIDLEKPSEKVNSLNQLDEWVNAKEPLHELPGAVDRAHWRKNAAGELERLTGDALAKFRADRKKGAGMGLPFAIEYEKRTGIPVGLLPCAHGGTSMAQWSPELKSQMGDSLYGATIRRAALVGGKVKGILWYQGESDANPVAVTVFPEKFAMLVAAFREDLGQPDLPFYSVQIGRHVNNSNVKEWNMVQEAQRLSEAAIPHTVVFSAVDADLDDGIHVSTQDHKRLGRAIAGVAAGKLKKGPHVAEIAVEGQTIRVRFNEVNGRLGTAGRIGGFSAQSAMGEDLPLIYKTTLDPIDPNSVLLRFAGKLPDGAQLSYGRGKDPYANLRDDAGLGALVFGPLPILK
;
A
#
# COMPACT_ATOMS: atom_id res chain seq x y z
N MET A 1 80.15 14.87 -37.77
CA MET A 1 78.70 14.85 -38.10
C MET A 1 77.98 14.01 -37.08
N ARG A 2 77.27 14.66 -36.14
CA ARG A 2 76.44 13.96 -35.15
C ARG A 2 75.02 14.07 -35.64
N ILE A 3 74.36 12.95 -35.91
CA ILE A 3 72.99 12.86 -36.33
C ILE A 3 72.11 12.87 -34.99
N LEU A 4 71.34 13.93 -34.85
CA LEU A 4 70.38 14.07 -33.71
C LEU A 4 69.07 13.40 -34.14
N SER A 5 68.78 12.23 -33.61
CA SER A 5 67.46 11.57 -33.81
C SER A 5 66.43 12.19 -32.89
N LEU A 6 65.47 12.89 -33.49
CA LEU A 6 64.36 13.46 -32.81
C LEU A 6 63.25 12.37 -32.58
N PHE A 7 63.09 11.87 -31.37
CA PHE A 7 61.97 11.00 -31.02
C PHE A 7 60.72 11.87 -30.78
N PHE A 8 59.74 11.80 -31.69
CA PHE A 8 58.40 12.32 -31.45
C PHE A 8 57.65 11.33 -30.57
N VAL A 9 57.42 11.70 -29.28
CA VAL A 9 56.49 11.01 -28.39
C VAL A 9 55.10 11.53 -28.71
N LEU A 10 54.36 10.75 -29.51
CA LEU A 10 52.90 10.97 -29.62
C LEU A 10 52.25 10.58 -28.32
N THR A 11 51.96 11.56 -27.45
CA THR A 11 51.01 11.37 -26.32
C THR A 11 49.63 11.27 -26.92
N ALA A 12 49.14 10.04 -27.10
CA ALA A 12 47.72 9.80 -27.35
C ALA A 12 46.92 10.24 -26.10
N LEU A 13 46.22 11.35 -26.21
CA LEU A 13 45.20 11.74 -25.25
C LEU A 13 44.13 10.64 -25.26
N ALA A 14 44.21 9.70 -24.34
CA ALA A 14 43.20 8.70 -24.13
C ALA A 14 41.96 9.44 -23.56
N PHE A 15 41.02 9.82 -24.42
CA PHE A 15 39.73 10.29 -23.99
C PHE A 15 39.07 9.18 -23.14
N SER A 16 38.91 9.44 -21.85
CA SER A 16 38.20 8.54 -20.94
C SER A 16 36.79 8.33 -21.46
N GLN A 17 36.41 7.10 -21.71
CA GLN A 17 35.02 6.78 -22.07
C GLN A 17 34.12 6.91 -20.86
N SER A 18 32.98 7.54 -21.05
CA SER A 18 31.93 7.60 -20.01
C SER A 18 30.56 7.22 -20.59
N ILE A 19 29.72 6.60 -19.77
CA ILE A 19 28.32 6.31 -20.05
C ILE A 19 27.49 6.99 -18.98
N SER A 20 26.59 7.88 -19.38
CA SER A 20 25.59 8.51 -18.53
C SER A 20 24.19 8.00 -18.92
N ILE A 21 23.45 7.43 -17.99
CA ILE A 21 22.07 7.00 -18.21
C ILE A 21 21.19 8.23 -18.06
N VAL A 22 20.63 8.71 -19.18
CA VAL A 22 19.77 9.90 -19.26
C VAL A 22 18.35 9.53 -18.85
N LYS A 23 17.87 8.37 -19.33
CA LYS A 23 16.58 7.78 -18.97
C LYS A 23 16.74 6.27 -18.84
N GLY A 24 16.16 5.69 -17.79
CA GLY A 24 16.29 4.26 -17.54
C GLY A 24 16.45 3.95 -16.06
N PRO A 25 17.10 2.83 -15.72
CA PRO A 25 17.21 2.38 -14.35
C PRO A 25 17.96 3.38 -13.46
N VAL A 26 17.44 3.56 -12.25
CA VAL A 26 18.14 4.18 -11.12
C VAL A 26 18.34 3.14 -10.01
N ASP A 27 19.22 3.42 -9.04
CA ASP A 27 19.42 2.54 -7.90
C ASP A 27 18.11 2.36 -7.12
N TYR A 28 17.88 1.17 -6.57
CA TYR A 28 16.68 0.76 -5.84
C TYR A 28 15.37 0.76 -6.65
N GLN A 29 15.37 1.10 -7.92
CA GLN A 29 14.14 1.14 -8.73
C GLN A 29 13.44 -0.22 -8.78
N VAL A 30 12.11 -0.20 -8.64
CA VAL A 30 11.27 -1.37 -8.88
C VAL A 30 10.52 -1.19 -10.20
N TYR A 31 10.60 -2.19 -11.05
CA TYR A 31 9.81 -2.27 -12.28
C TYR A 31 8.62 -3.20 -12.06
N GLN A 32 7.41 -2.72 -12.39
CA GLN A 32 6.23 -3.57 -12.38
C GLN A 32 6.38 -4.67 -13.43
N ARG A 33 6.33 -5.94 -12.99
CA ARG A 33 6.39 -7.08 -13.88
C ARG A 33 5.13 -7.22 -14.73
N GLY A 34 5.28 -7.75 -15.94
CA GLY A 34 4.15 -8.17 -16.78
C GLY A 34 3.53 -9.49 -16.33
N GLY A 35 2.46 -9.89 -17.01
CA GLY A 35 1.75 -11.16 -16.74
C GLY A 35 2.60 -12.40 -17.00
N ASP A 36 3.62 -12.30 -17.85
CA ASP A 36 4.62 -13.35 -18.12
C ASP A 36 5.76 -13.40 -17.10
N GLY A 37 5.72 -12.56 -16.07
CA GLY A 37 6.76 -12.46 -15.05
C GLY A 37 8.03 -11.73 -15.50
N LYS A 38 7.98 -10.93 -16.54
CA LYS A 38 9.11 -10.18 -17.08
C LYS A 38 8.77 -8.71 -17.27
N VAL A 39 9.81 -7.91 -17.57
CA VAL A 39 9.64 -6.51 -17.96
C VAL A 39 10.67 -6.13 -19.01
N ASP A 40 10.28 -5.27 -19.94
CA ASP A 40 11.16 -4.60 -20.88
C ASP A 40 11.55 -3.23 -20.31
N ILE A 41 12.85 -2.95 -20.22
CA ILE A 41 13.39 -1.72 -19.63
C ILE A 41 13.95 -0.82 -20.72
N PRO A 42 13.28 0.29 -21.07
CA PRO A 42 13.84 1.26 -22.01
C PRO A 42 15.01 2.01 -21.37
N VAL A 43 16.05 2.29 -22.18
CA VAL A 43 17.22 3.02 -21.76
C VAL A 43 17.63 4.05 -22.81
N GLU A 44 17.94 5.25 -22.37
CA GLU A 44 18.55 6.32 -23.16
C GLU A 44 19.85 6.73 -22.49
N MET A 45 20.94 6.73 -23.25
CA MET A 45 22.29 6.96 -22.74
C MET A 45 23.01 8.03 -23.55
N ALA A 46 23.83 8.83 -22.88
CA ALA A 46 24.85 9.68 -23.47
C ALA A 46 26.22 9.06 -23.23
N ILE A 47 27.02 8.92 -24.30
CA ILE A 47 28.30 8.21 -24.28
C ILE A 47 29.40 9.12 -24.86
N THR A 48 30.43 9.41 -24.07
CA THR A 48 31.60 10.17 -24.51
C THR A 48 32.67 9.22 -24.94
N GLY A 49 33.36 9.52 -26.07
CA GLY A 49 34.48 8.73 -26.61
C GLY A 49 34.08 7.33 -27.07
N GLY A 50 32.79 7.09 -27.34
CA GLY A 50 32.25 5.78 -27.72
C GLY A 50 31.58 5.72 -29.08
N ASP A 51 31.61 6.80 -29.88
CA ASP A 51 30.92 6.85 -31.16
C ASP A 51 31.37 5.72 -32.10
N GLY A 52 30.40 5.08 -32.74
CA GLY A 52 30.65 3.92 -33.60
C GLY A 52 30.86 2.59 -32.83
N LYS A 53 30.97 2.57 -31.52
CA LYS A 53 31.11 1.34 -30.69
C LYS A 53 29.77 0.81 -30.24
N ASN A 54 29.70 -0.50 -30.00
CA ASN A 54 28.54 -1.11 -29.35
C ASN A 54 28.58 -0.92 -27.83
N VAL A 55 27.40 -0.77 -27.23
CA VAL A 55 27.24 -0.84 -25.78
C VAL A 55 26.74 -2.24 -25.41
N PHE A 56 27.42 -2.87 -24.48
CA PHE A 56 27.09 -4.17 -23.94
C PHE A 56 26.55 -4.00 -22.53
N PHE A 57 25.52 -4.78 -22.20
CA PHE A 57 24.84 -4.81 -20.92
C PHE A 57 25.02 -6.17 -20.23
N SER A 58 25.12 -6.18 -18.93
CA SER A 58 24.97 -7.40 -18.13
C SER A 58 24.10 -7.17 -16.91
N LEU A 59 23.32 -8.19 -16.60
CA LEU A 59 22.45 -8.27 -15.41
C LEU A 59 23.00 -9.34 -14.47
N LYS A 60 23.18 -8.98 -13.21
CA LYS A 60 23.72 -9.88 -12.18
C LYS A 60 22.82 -9.92 -10.94
N ARG A 61 22.81 -11.07 -10.26
CA ARG A 61 22.31 -11.20 -8.90
C ARG A 61 23.50 -11.52 -8.00
N GLY A 62 23.89 -10.57 -7.16
CA GLY A 62 25.22 -10.61 -6.52
C GLY A 62 26.33 -10.61 -7.58
N VAL A 63 27.16 -11.63 -7.58
CA VAL A 63 28.25 -11.81 -8.57
C VAL A 63 27.86 -12.69 -9.76
N VAL A 64 26.69 -13.36 -9.71
CA VAL A 64 26.25 -14.35 -10.69
C VAL A 64 25.44 -13.68 -11.80
N PRO A 65 25.85 -13.82 -13.08
CA PRO A 65 25.06 -13.32 -14.20
C PRO A 65 23.71 -14.03 -14.31
N VAL A 66 22.68 -13.28 -14.66
CA VAL A 66 21.37 -13.83 -15.01
C VAL A 66 21.44 -14.44 -16.39
N SER A 67 20.87 -15.63 -16.57
CA SER A 67 20.85 -16.35 -17.86
C SER A 67 20.29 -15.45 -18.97
N GLY A 68 20.98 -15.41 -20.12
CA GLY A 68 20.66 -14.52 -21.24
C GLY A 68 21.21 -13.10 -21.14
N PHE A 69 21.77 -12.69 -19.98
CA PHE A 69 22.24 -11.32 -19.73
C PHE A 69 23.71 -11.21 -19.34
N LEU A 70 24.53 -12.20 -19.65
CA LEU A 70 25.97 -12.13 -19.38
C LEU A 70 26.66 -11.06 -20.25
N VAL A 71 26.30 -11.04 -21.55
CA VAL A 71 26.75 -10.04 -22.54
C VAL A 71 25.58 -9.80 -23.48
N TYR A 72 24.79 -8.78 -23.21
CA TYR A 72 23.65 -8.41 -24.02
C TYR A 72 24.00 -7.18 -24.84
N ASP A 73 23.88 -7.25 -26.16
CA ASP A 73 24.23 -6.16 -27.09
C ASP A 73 23.03 -5.19 -27.16
N LEU A 74 23.24 -3.95 -26.75
CA LEU A 74 22.20 -2.89 -26.78
C LEU A 74 22.20 -2.11 -28.08
N GLY A 75 23.26 -2.31 -28.95
CA GLY A 75 23.39 -1.60 -30.19
C GLY A 75 24.55 -0.61 -30.21
N LYS A 76 24.66 0.12 -31.32
CA LYS A 76 25.75 1.02 -31.65
C LYS A 76 25.47 2.46 -31.20
N VAL A 77 26.51 3.12 -30.71
CA VAL A 77 26.46 4.54 -30.35
C VAL A 77 26.53 5.39 -31.64
N GLU A 78 25.58 6.30 -31.77
CA GLU A 78 25.50 7.25 -32.88
C GLU A 78 25.41 8.68 -32.32
N ASN A 79 26.37 9.53 -32.78
CA ASN A 79 26.47 10.93 -32.31
C ASN A 79 26.50 11.05 -30.79
N GLY A 80 27.20 10.16 -30.10
CA GLY A 80 27.35 10.14 -28.66
C GLY A 80 26.07 9.72 -27.89
N LYS A 81 25.08 9.12 -28.56
CA LYS A 81 23.81 8.69 -27.95
C LYS A 81 23.48 7.24 -28.28
N LEU A 82 22.74 6.59 -27.41
CA LEU A 82 22.11 5.30 -27.65
C LEU A 82 20.73 5.27 -26.98
N SER A 83 19.70 4.89 -27.78
CA SER A 83 18.38 4.51 -27.28
C SER A 83 18.14 3.04 -27.57
N SER A 84 17.79 2.26 -26.56
CA SER A 84 17.57 0.82 -26.68
C SER A 84 16.59 0.30 -25.64
N VAL A 85 16.30 -1.00 -25.67
CA VAL A 85 15.42 -1.67 -24.70
C VAL A 85 16.11 -2.94 -24.21
N ILE A 86 16.28 -3.07 -22.92
CA ILE A 86 16.70 -4.32 -22.27
C ILE A 86 15.46 -5.20 -22.15
N ARG A 87 15.34 -6.22 -23.03
CA ARG A 87 14.12 -7.01 -23.15
C ARG A 87 14.10 -8.20 -22.21
N GLY A 88 12.90 -8.49 -21.64
CA GLY A 88 12.61 -9.73 -20.94
C GLY A 88 13.36 -9.90 -19.62
N VAL A 89 13.63 -8.80 -18.89
CA VAL A 89 14.25 -8.88 -17.56
C VAL A 89 13.31 -9.64 -16.63
N PRO A 90 13.75 -10.77 -16.02
CA PRO A 90 12.86 -11.61 -15.23
C PRO A 90 12.51 -11.00 -13.87
N THR A 91 11.40 -11.45 -13.28
CA THR A 91 11.05 -11.17 -11.89
C THR A 91 12.16 -11.59 -10.94
N GLY A 92 12.52 -10.72 -10.00
CA GLY A 92 13.56 -10.97 -8.99
C GLY A 92 14.41 -9.76 -8.69
N GLY A 93 15.61 -10.01 -8.24
CA GLY A 93 16.58 -9.05 -7.72
C GLY A 93 17.00 -9.41 -6.29
N PRO A 94 17.75 -8.56 -5.58
CA PRO A 94 18.33 -7.29 -6.10
C PRO A 94 19.27 -7.52 -7.26
N TYR A 95 19.08 -6.76 -8.31
CA TYR A 95 19.91 -6.84 -9.50
C TYR A 95 20.96 -5.73 -9.53
N ARG A 96 22.17 -6.09 -10.03
CA ARG A 96 23.17 -5.16 -10.50
C ARG A 96 23.17 -5.13 -12.01
N LEU A 97 22.97 -3.94 -12.57
CA LEU A 97 22.97 -3.63 -13.99
C LEU A 97 24.30 -2.96 -14.34
N GLU A 98 24.99 -3.46 -15.38
CA GLU A 98 26.30 -2.93 -15.78
C GLU A 98 26.34 -2.67 -17.28
N TRP A 99 26.93 -1.53 -17.68
CA TRP A 99 27.12 -1.13 -19.06
C TRP A 99 28.59 -0.90 -19.37
N ARG A 100 29.03 -1.32 -20.58
CA ARG A 100 30.40 -1.23 -21.07
C ARG A 100 30.40 -1.05 -22.57
N THR A 101 31.52 -0.51 -23.13
CA THR A 101 31.72 -0.31 -24.57
C THR A 101 32.61 -1.38 -25.20
N SER A 102 33.00 -2.39 -24.44
CA SER A 102 33.79 -3.54 -24.89
C SER A 102 33.17 -4.82 -24.36
N ARG A 103 33.09 -5.86 -25.17
CA ARG A 103 32.39 -7.12 -24.85
C ARG A 103 32.89 -7.78 -23.56
N LEU A 104 34.18 -7.68 -23.28
CA LEU A 104 34.83 -8.26 -22.09
C LEU A 104 35.48 -7.22 -21.17
N GLY A 105 35.20 -5.94 -21.42
CA GLY A 105 35.75 -4.84 -20.62
C GLY A 105 35.10 -4.67 -19.26
N ALA A 106 35.72 -3.85 -18.42
CA ALA A 106 35.13 -3.42 -17.15
C ALA A 106 33.83 -2.60 -17.38
N ALA A 107 32.93 -2.63 -16.41
CA ALA A 107 31.77 -1.78 -16.44
C ALA A 107 32.17 -0.29 -16.31
N ILE A 108 31.59 0.55 -17.16
CA ILE A 108 31.80 2.00 -17.17
C ILE A 108 30.68 2.69 -16.38
N ALA A 109 29.47 2.12 -16.42
CA ALA A 109 28.33 2.57 -15.61
C ALA A 109 27.64 1.38 -14.96
N ALA A 110 27.03 1.60 -13.80
CA ALA A 110 26.26 0.57 -13.11
C ALA A 110 25.07 1.18 -12.34
N ARG A 111 24.07 0.33 -12.10
CA ARG A 111 22.98 0.54 -11.14
C ARG A 111 22.85 -0.69 -10.25
N SER A 112 22.50 -0.45 -9.00
CA SER A 112 22.40 -1.52 -7.99
C SER A 112 21.02 -1.57 -7.36
N ASP A 113 20.72 -2.70 -6.74
CA ASP A 113 19.51 -2.91 -5.94
C ASP A 113 18.21 -2.74 -6.73
N VAL A 114 18.28 -2.92 -8.06
CA VAL A 114 17.11 -2.85 -8.95
C VAL A 114 16.28 -4.11 -8.80
N LEU A 115 14.97 -3.94 -8.69
CA LEU A 115 14.01 -5.04 -8.54
C LEU A 115 13.06 -5.11 -9.74
N VAL A 116 12.63 -6.31 -10.08
CA VAL A 116 11.47 -6.56 -10.95
C VAL A 116 10.45 -7.33 -10.13
N GLY A 117 9.29 -6.74 -9.89
CA GLY A 117 8.31 -7.29 -8.96
C GLY A 117 6.94 -6.64 -9.05
N ASP A 118 6.23 -6.59 -7.94
CA ASP A 118 4.89 -6.03 -7.83
C ASP A 118 4.92 -4.68 -7.11
N ILE A 119 4.41 -3.63 -7.77
CA ILE A 119 4.31 -2.29 -7.18
C ILE A 119 2.92 -2.13 -6.54
N TRP A 120 2.88 -1.70 -5.28
CA TRP A 120 1.66 -1.46 -4.51
C TRP A 120 1.51 0.01 -4.19
N LEU A 121 0.34 0.58 -4.52
CA LEU A 121 -0.01 1.95 -4.21
C LEU A 121 -0.66 2.01 -2.82
N LEU A 122 -0.16 2.90 -1.96
CA LEU A 122 -0.67 3.13 -0.61
C LEU A 122 -1.36 4.49 -0.59
N ALA A 123 -2.71 4.52 -0.49
CA ALA A 123 -3.48 5.76 -0.54
C ALA A 123 -4.55 5.81 0.55
N GLY A 124 -5.00 6.99 0.91
CA GLY A 124 -5.94 7.20 2.01
C GLY A 124 -5.49 8.28 2.98
N GLN A 125 -5.83 8.13 4.27
CA GLN A 125 -5.47 9.13 5.27
C GLN A 125 -4.49 8.59 6.33
N SER A 126 -4.49 9.15 7.52
CA SER A 126 -3.45 8.97 8.56
C SER A 126 -3.15 7.50 8.90
N ASN A 127 -4.14 6.62 8.98
CA ASN A 127 -3.91 5.21 9.25
C ASN A 127 -3.24 4.47 8.07
N MET A 128 -3.33 4.97 6.84
CA MET A 128 -2.53 4.48 5.71
C MET A 128 -1.18 5.20 5.60
N GLU A 129 -1.12 6.49 5.90
CA GLU A 129 0.14 7.24 6.01
C GLU A 129 1.09 6.57 7.02
N GLY A 130 0.54 6.08 8.11
CA GLY A 130 1.28 5.55 9.25
C GLY A 130 1.48 6.61 10.33
N VAL A 131 0.73 6.46 11.42
CA VAL A 131 0.80 7.32 12.62
C VAL A 131 1.00 6.50 13.89
N GLY A 132 1.31 5.21 13.76
CA GLY A 132 1.77 4.37 14.87
C GLY A 132 3.10 4.86 15.44
N ASP A 133 3.36 4.55 16.69
CA ASP A 133 4.62 4.91 17.37
C ASP A 133 5.82 4.26 16.68
N LEU A 134 6.94 4.98 16.59
CA LEU A 134 8.19 4.46 15.99
C LEU A 134 8.93 3.52 16.97
N ILE A 135 8.19 2.51 17.46
CA ILE A 135 8.67 1.51 18.42
C ILE A 135 8.46 0.12 17.84
N ASP A 136 9.42 -0.78 17.96
CA ASP A 136 9.38 -2.16 17.44
C ASP A 136 8.96 -2.23 15.94
N LEU A 137 9.62 -1.43 15.15
CA LEU A 137 9.34 -1.30 13.71
C LEU A 137 9.62 -2.60 12.96
N GLU A 138 8.97 -2.75 11.80
CA GLU A 138 9.30 -3.79 10.84
C GLU A 138 10.72 -3.57 10.31
N LYS A 139 11.49 -4.65 10.18
CA LYS A 139 12.87 -4.57 9.66
C LYS A 139 12.85 -4.43 8.15
N PRO A 140 13.66 -3.53 7.56
CA PRO A 140 13.81 -3.44 6.11
C PRO A 140 14.24 -4.76 5.46
N SER A 141 13.82 -4.96 4.21
CA SER A 141 14.24 -6.09 3.36
C SER A 141 14.89 -5.57 2.09
N GLU A 142 15.97 -6.21 1.62
CA GLU A 142 16.61 -5.88 0.35
C GLU A 142 15.72 -6.09 -0.88
N LYS A 143 14.59 -6.79 -0.72
CA LYS A 143 13.61 -7.05 -1.77
C LYS A 143 12.37 -6.18 -1.68
N VAL A 144 12.39 -5.14 -0.85
CA VAL A 144 11.30 -4.19 -0.69
C VAL A 144 11.84 -2.77 -0.78
N ASN A 145 11.51 -2.07 -1.87
CA ASN A 145 11.90 -0.69 -2.09
C ASN A 145 10.68 0.23 -2.13
N SER A 146 10.89 1.52 -1.95
CA SER A 146 9.83 2.54 -1.96
C SER A 146 10.25 3.73 -2.80
N LEU A 147 9.31 4.30 -3.56
CA LEU A 147 9.45 5.64 -4.13
C LEU A 147 9.09 6.65 -3.04
N ASN A 148 10.09 7.30 -2.43
CA ASN A 148 9.89 8.24 -1.32
C ASN A 148 9.14 9.52 -1.77
N GLN A 149 8.89 10.43 -0.86
CA GLN A 149 8.17 11.68 -1.16
C GLN A 149 9.02 12.72 -1.93
N LEU A 150 10.31 12.43 -2.16
CA LEU A 150 11.20 13.22 -3.04
C LEU A 150 11.24 12.65 -4.48
N ASP A 151 10.38 11.69 -4.80
CA ASP A 151 10.38 10.92 -6.05
C ASP A 151 11.69 10.14 -6.30
N GLU A 152 12.34 9.71 -5.23
CA GLU A 152 13.55 8.91 -5.28
C GLU A 152 13.26 7.49 -4.83
N TRP A 153 13.80 6.50 -5.54
CA TRP A 153 13.76 5.11 -5.11
C TRP A 153 14.78 4.87 -3.98
N VAL A 154 14.32 4.26 -2.91
CA VAL A 154 15.13 3.91 -1.74
C VAL A 154 14.75 2.53 -1.21
N ASN A 155 15.63 1.89 -0.43
CA ASN A 155 15.22 0.72 0.34
C ASN A 155 14.12 1.12 1.33
N ALA A 156 13.01 0.38 1.34
CA ALA A 156 11.83 0.73 2.13
C ALA A 156 12.09 0.58 3.64
N LYS A 157 11.79 1.61 4.39
CA LYS A 157 11.85 1.65 5.86
C LYS A 157 10.81 2.63 6.40
N GLU A 158 10.36 2.40 7.64
CA GLU A 158 9.49 3.38 8.32
C GLU A 158 10.26 4.64 8.77
N PRO A 159 9.64 5.80 8.71
CA PRO A 159 8.33 6.11 8.12
C PRO A 159 8.36 6.05 6.59
N LEU A 160 7.34 5.44 5.97
CA LEU A 160 7.23 5.43 4.50
C LEU A 160 6.81 6.78 3.92
N HIS A 161 5.96 7.51 4.65
CA HIS A 161 5.46 8.83 4.23
C HIS A 161 6.21 9.94 4.98
N GLU A 162 6.77 10.87 4.24
CA GLU A 162 7.48 12.04 4.76
C GLU A 162 6.93 13.32 4.12
N LEU A 163 5.66 13.59 4.41
CA LEU A 163 4.84 14.58 3.72
C LEU A 163 5.42 16.01 3.70
N PRO A 164 5.97 16.55 4.81
CA PRO A 164 6.43 17.96 4.79
C PRO A 164 7.57 18.26 3.82
N GLY A 165 8.32 17.22 3.40
CA GLY A 165 9.40 17.34 2.42
C GLY A 165 8.98 17.02 0.98
N ALA A 166 7.72 16.60 0.75
CA ALA A 166 7.26 16.09 -0.52
C ALA A 166 7.49 17.03 -1.72
N VAL A 167 7.66 16.43 -2.91
CA VAL A 167 7.67 17.17 -4.18
C VAL A 167 6.30 17.80 -4.43
N ASP A 168 5.23 17.03 -4.20
CA ASP A 168 3.87 17.46 -4.45
C ASP A 168 3.34 18.39 -3.36
N ARG A 169 2.84 19.55 -3.76
CA ARG A 169 2.37 20.62 -2.87
C ARG A 169 1.14 20.20 -2.04
N ALA A 170 0.33 19.27 -2.54
CA ALA A 170 -0.79 18.71 -1.80
C ALA A 170 -0.39 18.11 -0.44
N HIS A 171 0.88 17.75 -0.24
CA HIS A 171 1.42 17.16 0.97
C HIS A 171 2.13 18.15 1.91
N TRP A 172 2.25 19.41 1.52
CA TRP A 172 2.94 20.40 2.35
C TRP A 172 2.14 20.75 3.59
N ARG A 173 2.84 21.16 4.63
CA ARG A 173 2.21 21.61 5.87
C ARG A 173 1.88 23.10 5.80
N LYS A 174 0.95 23.54 6.65
CA LYS A 174 0.74 24.97 6.90
C LYS A 174 1.74 25.47 7.93
N ASN A 175 2.37 26.63 7.64
CA ASN A 175 3.19 27.34 8.60
C ASN A 175 2.33 28.14 9.60
N ALA A 176 2.96 28.87 10.52
CA ALA A 176 2.27 29.69 11.52
C ALA A 176 1.39 30.82 10.91
N ALA A 177 1.69 31.26 9.69
CA ALA A 177 0.88 32.25 8.96
C ALA A 177 -0.29 31.60 8.17
N GLY A 178 -0.41 30.25 8.21
CA GLY A 178 -1.43 29.50 7.46
C GLY A 178 -1.07 29.23 5.99
N GLU A 179 0.14 29.57 5.56
CA GLU A 179 0.63 29.35 4.21
C GLU A 179 1.23 27.94 4.06
N LEU A 180 1.09 27.34 2.86
CA LEU A 180 1.71 26.05 2.57
C LEU A 180 3.22 26.18 2.47
N GLU A 181 3.93 25.38 3.27
CA GLU A 181 5.38 25.35 3.38
C GLU A 181 5.94 23.96 3.09
N ARG A 182 6.94 23.88 2.23
CA ARG A 182 7.78 22.70 2.05
C ARG A 182 8.98 22.75 2.98
N LEU A 183 9.20 21.69 3.77
CA LEU A 183 10.43 21.59 4.56
C LEU A 183 11.59 21.13 3.68
N THR A 184 12.73 21.81 3.83
CA THR A 184 13.98 21.46 3.15
C THR A 184 15.17 21.64 4.10
N GLY A 185 16.35 21.15 3.72
CA GLY A 185 17.60 21.34 4.48
C GLY A 185 17.46 20.99 5.97
N ASP A 186 17.95 21.89 6.83
CA ASP A 186 17.99 21.69 8.28
C ASP A 186 16.59 21.58 8.90
N ALA A 187 15.59 22.27 8.37
CA ALA A 187 14.21 22.18 8.86
C ALA A 187 13.64 20.77 8.65
N LEU A 188 13.90 20.16 7.50
CA LEU A 188 13.50 18.78 7.22
C LEU A 188 14.31 17.79 8.07
N ALA A 189 15.61 18.01 8.22
CA ALA A 189 16.47 17.16 9.08
C ALA A 189 16.00 17.19 10.54
N LYS A 190 15.66 18.37 11.05
CA LYS A 190 15.08 18.51 12.40
C LYS A 190 13.73 17.80 12.52
N PHE A 191 12.83 17.97 11.54
CA PHE A 191 11.54 17.26 11.53
C PHE A 191 11.74 15.74 11.62
N ARG A 192 12.69 15.20 10.86
CA ARG A 192 13.03 13.76 10.88
C ARG A 192 13.54 13.31 12.25
N ALA A 193 14.44 14.11 12.86
CA ALA A 193 15.03 13.77 14.17
C ALA A 193 14.01 13.81 15.32
N ASP A 194 13.05 14.74 15.26
CA ASP A 194 12.04 14.95 16.31
C ASP A 194 10.84 14.00 16.17
N ARG A 195 10.69 13.33 15.02
CA ARG A 195 9.52 12.50 14.69
C ARG A 195 9.48 11.25 15.58
N LYS A 196 8.33 11.01 16.22
CA LYS A 196 8.08 9.84 17.08
C LYS A 196 7.01 8.91 16.56
N LYS A 197 6.23 9.35 15.59
CA LYS A 197 5.15 8.59 14.94
C LYS A 197 5.42 8.42 13.44
N GLY A 198 4.92 7.36 12.84
CA GLY A 198 5.13 7.12 11.41
C GLY A 198 5.12 5.65 11.00
N ALA A 199 4.89 4.74 11.94
CA ALA A 199 4.72 3.33 11.61
C ALA A 199 3.35 3.09 10.96
N GLY A 200 3.32 2.29 9.89
CA GLY A 200 2.11 1.98 9.14
C GLY A 200 2.06 0.52 8.70
N MET A 201 0.97 0.15 8.02
CA MET A 201 0.79 -1.23 7.55
C MET A 201 1.54 -1.54 6.25
N GLY A 202 2.02 -0.52 5.52
CA GLY A 202 2.59 -0.68 4.17
C GLY A 202 3.86 -1.52 4.14
N LEU A 203 4.81 -1.27 5.04
CA LEU A 203 6.07 -2.03 5.11
C LEU A 203 5.84 -3.48 5.57
N PRO A 204 5.12 -3.76 6.67
CA PRO A 204 4.78 -5.13 7.06
C PRO A 204 4.02 -5.91 5.98
N PHE A 205 3.10 -5.24 5.26
CA PHE A 205 2.42 -5.82 4.11
C PHE A 205 3.40 -6.26 3.03
N ALA A 206 4.28 -5.36 2.61
CA ALA A 206 5.21 -5.61 1.51
C ALA A 206 6.18 -6.77 1.83
N ILE A 207 6.72 -6.81 3.04
CA ILE A 207 7.65 -7.84 3.50
C ILE A 207 6.95 -9.21 3.55
N GLU A 208 5.75 -9.26 4.12
CA GLU A 208 5.00 -10.52 4.19
C GLU A 208 4.53 -10.98 2.80
N TYR A 209 4.14 -10.06 1.91
CA TYR A 209 3.79 -10.38 0.53
C TYR A 209 4.99 -10.98 -0.22
N GLU A 210 6.17 -10.35 -0.13
CA GLU A 210 7.40 -10.89 -0.70
C GLU A 210 7.70 -12.29 -0.16
N LYS A 211 7.64 -12.47 1.16
CA LYS A 211 7.88 -13.75 1.82
C LYS A 211 6.95 -14.87 1.33
N ARG A 212 5.66 -14.56 1.12
CA ARG A 212 4.66 -15.54 0.66
C ARG A 212 4.73 -15.87 -0.81
N THR A 213 5.16 -14.91 -1.63
CA THR A 213 5.13 -15.02 -3.09
C THR A 213 6.50 -15.23 -3.70
N GLY A 214 7.58 -14.85 -3.01
CA GLY A 214 8.94 -14.77 -3.54
C GLY A 214 9.14 -13.61 -4.53
N ILE A 215 8.15 -12.72 -4.68
CA ILE A 215 8.15 -11.61 -5.64
C ILE A 215 8.57 -10.34 -4.92
N PRO A 216 9.65 -9.64 -5.40
CA PRO A 216 10.03 -8.34 -4.85
C PRO A 216 8.91 -7.31 -4.91
N VAL A 217 8.94 -6.34 -4.01
CA VAL A 217 7.87 -5.35 -3.86
C VAL A 217 8.41 -3.93 -4.00
N GLY A 218 7.67 -3.11 -4.77
CA GLY A 218 7.77 -1.66 -4.78
C GLY A 218 6.60 -1.03 -4.04
N LEU A 219 6.86 -0.07 -3.17
CA LEU A 219 5.83 0.71 -2.50
C LEU A 219 5.75 2.12 -3.10
N LEU A 220 4.52 2.58 -3.34
CA LEU A 220 4.22 3.93 -3.80
C LEU A 220 3.36 4.64 -2.73
N PRO A 221 3.99 5.25 -1.71
CA PRO A 221 3.30 5.94 -0.62
C PRO A 221 2.66 7.25 -1.12
N CYS A 222 1.32 7.37 -1.04
CA CYS A 222 0.55 8.54 -1.48
C CYS A 222 -0.49 9.00 -0.47
N ALA A 223 -0.59 8.38 0.71
CA ALA A 223 -1.58 8.76 1.72
C ALA A 223 -1.27 10.11 2.37
N HIS A 224 -2.30 10.78 2.92
CA HIS A 224 -2.19 12.05 3.64
C HIS A 224 -3.22 12.13 4.78
N GLY A 225 -2.76 12.32 5.99
CA GLY A 225 -3.58 12.38 7.20
C GLY A 225 -4.64 13.46 7.19
N GLY A 226 -5.79 13.17 7.83
CA GLY A 226 -6.87 14.15 7.99
C GLY A 226 -7.62 14.52 6.72
N THR A 227 -7.58 13.69 5.67
CA THR A 227 -8.16 14.02 4.37
C THR A 227 -9.47 13.30 4.11
N SER A 228 -10.42 14.01 3.48
CA SER A 228 -11.76 13.55 3.12
C SER A 228 -11.84 13.07 1.67
N MET A 229 -12.92 12.34 1.32
CA MET A 229 -13.23 11.97 -0.06
C MET A 229 -13.34 13.16 -1.01
N ALA A 230 -13.73 14.34 -0.51
CA ALA A 230 -13.75 15.56 -1.32
C ALA A 230 -12.35 16.00 -1.75
N GLN A 231 -11.34 15.85 -0.90
CA GLN A 231 -9.95 16.15 -1.21
C GLN A 231 -9.30 15.08 -2.11
N TRP A 232 -9.84 13.88 -2.11
CA TRP A 232 -9.47 12.77 -3.00
C TRP A 232 -10.27 12.72 -4.30
N SER A 233 -11.12 13.74 -4.59
CA SER A 233 -11.94 13.74 -5.80
C SER A 233 -11.10 13.58 -7.07
N PRO A 234 -11.45 12.61 -7.97
CA PRO A 234 -10.81 12.47 -9.27
C PRO A 234 -10.95 13.71 -10.16
N GLU A 235 -11.95 14.53 -9.95
CA GLU A 235 -12.16 15.80 -10.67
C GLU A 235 -10.99 16.78 -10.48
N LEU A 236 -10.23 16.63 -9.39
CA LEU A 236 -9.05 17.44 -9.10
C LEU A 236 -7.78 16.93 -9.81
N LYS A 237 -7.85 15.90 -10.64
CA LYS A 237 -6.72 15.30 -11.35
C LYS A 237 -5.87 16.31 -12.10
N SER A 238 -6.52 17.28 -12.78
CA SER A 238 -5.83 18.31 -13.58
C SER A 238 -4.95 19.27 -12.76
N GLN A 239 -5.13 19.31 -11.45
CA GLN A 239 -4.29 20.09 -10.54
C GLN A 239 -2.94 19.42 -10.27
N MET A 240 -2.70 18.21 -10.77
CA MET A 240 -1.43 17.50 -10.65
C MET A 240 -0.96 17.42 -9.18
N GLY A 241 0.26 17.89 -8.88
CA GLY A 241 0.84 17.90 -7.54
C GLY A 241 0.16 18.80 -6.51
N ASP A 242 -0.82 19.62 -6.90
CA ASP A 242 -1.61 20.46 -6.00
C ASP A 242 -2.86 19.76 -5.45
N SER A 243 -3.20 18.55 -5.92
CA SER A 243 -4.27 17.72 -5.40
C SER A 243 -3.78 16.33 -5.04
N LEU A 244 -4.41 15.66 -4.07
CA LEU A 244 -4.02 14.31 -3.62
C LEU A 244 -4.16 13.29 -4.73
N TYR A 245 -5.30 13.30 -5.42
CA TYR A 245 -5.55 12.39 -6.53
C TYR A 245 -4.59 12.66 -7.71
N GLY A 246 -4.42 13.93 -8.10
CA GLY A 246 -3.50 14.31 -9.19
C GLY A 246 -2.05 13.97 -8.88
N ALA A 247 -1.58 14.22 -7.65
CA ALA A 247 -0.26 13.82 -7.17
C ALA A 247 -0.07 12.30 -7.25
N THR A 248 -1.08 11.52 -6.84
CA THR A 248 -1.03 10.07 -6.89
C THR A 248 -0.90 9.55 -8.33
N ILE A 249 -1.69 10.06 -9.28
CA ILE A 249 -1.60 9.68 -10.70
C ILE A 249 -0.27 10.10 -11.31
N ARG A 250 0.23 11.30 -10.99
CA ARG A 250 1.56 11.76 -11.40
C ARG A 250 2.65 10.78 -10.93
N ARG A 251 2.62 10.41 -9.65
CA ARG A 251 3.59 9.46 -9.07
C ARG A 251 3.45 8.05 -9.65
N ALA A 252 2.23 7.59 -9.92
CA ALA A 252 2.01 6.34 -10.63
C ALA A 252 2.63 6.33 -12.03
N ALA A 253 2.58 7.46 -12.75
CA ALA A 253 3.24 7.59 -14.05
C ALA A 253 4.77 7.46 -13.95
N LEU A 254 5.42 7.93 -12.86
CA LEU A 254 6.86 7.76 -12.62
C LEU A 254 7.29 6.29 -12.51
N VAL A 255 6.40 5.42 -12.05
CA VAL A 255 6.67 3.98 -11.92
C VAL A 255 6.17 3.16 -13.11
N GLY A 256 5.79 3.81 -14.21
CA GLY A 256 5.34 3.17 -15.46
C GLY A 256 3.82 3.06 -15.61
N GLY A 257 3.03 3.72 -14.79
CA GLY A 257 1.58 3.85 -14.93
C GLY A 257 0.78 2.59 -14.58
N LYS A 258 1.43 1.54 -14.08
CA LYS A 258 0.77 0.28 -13.67
C LYS A 258 1.22 -0.14 -12.29
N VAL A 259 0.27 -0.70 -11.53
CA VAL A 259 0.53 -1.24 -10.18
C VAL A 259 -0.14 -2.61 -10.02
N LYS A 260 0.29 -3.37 -9.02
CA LYS A 260 -0.31 -4.67 -8.71
C LYS A 260 -1.66 -4.55 -8.02
N GLY A 261 -1.83 -3.52 -7.20
CA GLY A 261 -3.04 -3.23 -6.45
C GLY A 261 -2.92 -1.97 -5.62
N ILE A 262 -4.03 -1.56 -5.03
CA ILE A 262 -4.12 -0.39 -4.16
C ILE A 262 -4.49 -0.85 -2.76
N LEU A 263 -3.76 -0.35 -1.74
CA LEU A 263 -4.16 -0.41 -0.34
C LEU A 263 -4.74 0.96 0.05
N TRP A 264 -5.96 0.92 0.60
CA TRP A 264 -6.71 2.12 0.96
C TRP A 264 -7.16 2.09 2.41
N TYR A 265 -6.88 3.14 3.18
CA TYR A 265 -7.43 3.30 4.51
C TYR A 265 -7.82 4.77 4.71
N GLN A 266 -9.12 5.05 4.67
CA GLN A 266 -9.70 6.39 4.81
C GLN A 266 -11.20 6.23 5.12
N GLY A 267 -11.81 7.22 5.73
CA GLY A 267 -13.22 7.28 6.05
C GLY A 267 -13.49 8.11 7.30
N GLU A 268 -12.49 8.25 8.16
CA GLU A 268 -12.58 8.94 9.44
C GLU A 268 -12.99 10.41 9.28
N SER A 269 -12.43 11.09 8.27
CA SER A 269 -12.75 12.51 7.98
C SER A 269 -14.13 12.71 7.36
N ASP A 270 -14.73 11.65 6.82
CA ASP A 270 -16.07 11.68 6.20
C ASP A 270 -17.19 11.21 7.15
N ALA A 271 -16.85 10.80 8.39
CA ALA A 271 -17.81 10.42 9.43
C ALA A 271 -18.46 11.66 10.06
N ASN A 272 -19.17 12.45 9.26
CA ASN A 272 -19.92 13.64 9.67
C ASN A 272 -21.26 13.71 8.91
N PRO A 273 -22.27 14.47 9.42
CA PRO A 273 -23.63 14.46 8.88
C PRO A 273 -23.78 14.78 7.40
N VAL A 274 -22.84 15.53 6.82
CA VAL A 274 -22.87 15.93 5.41
C VAL A 274 -22.14 14.92 4.54
N ALA A 275 -20.88 14.62 4.86
CA ALA A 275 -20.02 13.81 3.99
C ALA A 275 -20.47 12.34 3.93
N VAL A 276 -21.00 11.79 5.02
CA VAL A 276 -21.43 10.38 5.08
C VAL A 276 -22.54 10.05 4.09
N THR A 277 -23.39 11.02 3.75
CA THR A 277 -24.52 10.80 2.83
C THR A 277 -24.08 10.54 1.38
N VAL A 278 -22.91 11.03 0.99
CA VAL A 278 -22.34 10.89 -0.37
C VAL A 278 -21.09 10.01 -0.39
N PHE A 279 -20.71 9.46 0.76
CA PHE A 279 -19.49 8.65 0.88
C PHE A 279 -19.50 7.42 -0.05
N PRO A 280 -20.58 6.60 -0.11
CA PRO A 280 -20.61 5.41 -0.97
C PRO A 280 -20.38 5.75 -2.44
N GLU A 281 -21.04 6.80 -2.95
CA GLU A 281 -20.92 7.26 -4.34
C GLU A 281 -19.51 7.75 -4.63
N LYS A 282 -18.95 8.63 -3.80
CA LYS A 282 -17.60 9.17 -3.96
C LYS A 282 -16.54 8.07 -3.90
N PHE A 283 -16.71 7.09 -3.03
CA PHE A 283 -15.79 5.96 -2.94
C PHE A 283 -15.83 5.11 -4.22
N ALA A 284 -17.01 4.80 -4.75
CA ALA A 284 -17.16 4.08 -6.01
C ALA A 284 -16.55 4.84 -7.19
N MET A 285 -16.77 6.15 -7.27
CA MET A 285 -16.18 7.02 -8.29
C MET A 285 -14.65 7.04 -8.20
N LEU A 286 -14.10 7.10 -7.00
CA LEU A 286 -12.65 7.06 -6.79
C LEU A 286 -12.03 5.75 -7.28
N VAL A 287 -12.63 4.61 -6.94
CA VAL A 287 -12.14 3.29 -7.38
C VAL A 287 -12.20 3.15 -8.89
N ALA A 288 -13.31 3.59 -9.51
CA ALA A 288 -13.48 3.58 -10.96
C ALA A 288 -12.43 4.46 -11.66
N ALA A 289 -12.19 5.66 -11.14
CA ALA A 289 -11.21 6.59 -11.69
C ALA A 289 -9.77 6.07 -11.59
N PHE A 290 -9.37 5.43 -10.49
CA PHE A 290 -8.07 4.78 -10.41
C PHE A 290 -7.89 3.70 -11.48
N ARG A 291 -8.92 2.87 -11.71
CA ARG A 291 -8.89 1.82 -12.72
C ARG A 291 -8.79 2.37 -14.14
N GLU A 292 -9.54 3.42 -14.43
CA GLU A 292 -9.51 4.12 -15.71
C GLU A 292 -8.15 4.77 -15.96
N ASP A 293 -7.67 5.58 -15.02
CA ASP A 293 -6.44 6.36 -15.17
C ASP A 293 -5.16 5.51 -15.22
N LEU A 294 -5.17 4.34 -14.58
CA LEU A 294 -4.08 3.38 -14.63
C LEU A 294 -4.24 2.37 -15.78
N GLY A 295 -5.35 2.43 -16.55
CA GLY A 295 -5.64 1.49 -17.64
C GLY A 295 -5.73 0.03 -17.16
N GLN A 296 -6.29 -0.20 -15.96
CA GLN A 296 -6.39 -1.50 -15.31
C GLN A 296 -7.82 -1.73 -14.75
N PRO A 297 -8.81 -2.12 -15.60
CA PRO A 297 -10.21 -2.21 -15.18
C PRO A 297 -10.45 -3.17 -14.01
N ASP A 298 -9.64 -4.22 -13.89
CA ASP A 298 -9.75 -5.23 -12.84
C ASP A 298 -8.73 -5.02 -11.71
N LEU A 299 -8.15 -3.81 -11.58
CA LEU A 299 -7.15 -3.51 -10.54
C LEU A 299 -7.70 -3.82 -9.16
N PRO A 300 -7.06 -4.72 -8.39
CA PRO A 300 -7.47 -5.06 -7.03
C PRO A 300 -7.40 -3.84 -6.10
N PHE A 301 -8.47 -3.64 -5.34
CA PHE A 301 -8.60 -2.56 -4.38
C PHE A 301 -8.85 -3.13 -2.98
N TYR A 302 -7.90 -2.95 -2.09
CA TYR A 302 -7.93 -3.48 -0.72
C TYR A 302 -8.20 -2.34 0.25
N SER A 303 -9.44 -2.26 0.75
CA SER A 303 -9.90 -1.20 1.64
C SER A 303 -9.92 -1.67 3.09
N VAL A 304 -9.51 -0.82 4.01
CA VAL A 304 -9.66 -1.07 5.44
C VAL A 304 -10.86 -0.29 5.95
N GLN A 305 -11.80 -1.01 6.56
CA GLN A 305 -12.93 -0.42 7.30
C GLN A 305 -12.38 0.32 8.52
N ILE A 306 -12.78 1.58 8.70
CA ILE A 306 -12.29 2.42 9.81
C ILE A 306 -12.50 1.75 11.17
N GLY A 307 -11.50 1.88 12.02
CA GLY A 307 -11.46 1.24 13.34
C GLY A 307 -12.27 1.97 14.40
N ARG A 308 -11.71 2.07 15.61
CA ARG A 308 -12.31 2.78 16.77
C ARG A 308 -11.89 4.26 16.78
N HIS A 309 -12.70 5.10 17.44
CA HIS A 309 -12.35 6.49 17.73
C HIS A 309 -12.88 6.86 19.12
N VAL A 310 -12.01 6.87 20.11
CA VAL A 310 -12.36 6.96 21.55
C VAL A 310 -13.16 8.21 21.88
N ASN A 311 -12.81 9.35 21.30
CA ASN A 311 -13.46 10.65 21.59
C ASN A 311 -14.45 11.11 20.50
N ASN A 312 -14.94 10.20 19.65
CA ASN A 312 -15.83 10.54 18.56
C ASN A 312 -17.19 11.08 19.06
N SER A 313 -17.63 12.23 18.57
CA SER A 313 -18.97 12.79 18.80
C SER A 313 -19.99 12.33 17.75
N ASN A 314 -19.54 11.92 16.55
CA ASN A 314 -20.37 11.55 15.42
C ASN A 314 -20.51 10.02 15.32
N VAL A 315 -20.97 9.37 16.39
CA VAL A 315 -21.03 7.90 16.49
C VAL A 315 -21.90 7.27 15.40
N LYS A 316 -23.04 7.89 15.10
CA LYS A 316 -23.96 7.43 14.07
C LYS A 316 -23.30 7.46 12.69
N GLU A 317 -22.70 8.58 12.34
CA GLU A 317 -22.03 8.80 11.05
C GLU A 317 -20.80 7.88 10.91
N TRP A 318 -20.10 7.63 12.02
CA TRP A 318 -18.99 6.69 12.05
C TRP A 318 -19.43 5.27 11.66
N ASN A 319 -20.49 4.77 12.29
CA ASN A 319 -21.04 3.45 11.95
C ASN A 319 -21.65 3.43 10.53
N MET A 320 -22.19 4.54 10.03
CA MET A 320 -22.66 4.64 8.64
C MET A 320 -21.51 4.53 7.63
N VAL A 321 -20.35 5.15 7.90
CA VAL A 321 -19.15 4.99 7.04
C VAL A 321 -18.68 3.54 7.08
N GLN A 322 -18.61 2.92 8.27
CA GLN A 322 -18.21 1.52 8.40
C GLN A 322 -19.13 0.58 7.61
N GLU A 323 -20.43 0.78 7.70
CA GLU A 323 -21.41 -0.02 6.94
C GLU A 323 -21.29 0.22 5.43
N ALA A 324 -21.09 1.46 4.99
CA ALA A 324 -20.85 1.80 3.59
C ALA A 324 -19.58 1.12 3.05
N GLN A 325 -18.51 1.08 3.83
CA GLN A 325 -17.30 0.36 3.50
C GLN A 325 -17.54 -1.15 3.38
N ARG A 326 -18.25 -1.75 4.33
CA ARG A 326 -18.62 -3.18 4.26
C ARG A 326 -19.42 -3.50 3.00
N LEU A 327 -20.41 -2.69 2.66
CA LEU A 327 -21.27 -2.88 1.49
C LEU A 327 -20.53 -2.65 0.16
N SER A 328 -19.46 -1.85 0.16
CA SER A 328 -18.68 -1.57 -1.05
C SER A 328 -18.02 -2.82 -1.65
N GLU A 329 -17.71 -3.84 -0.84
CA GLU A 329 -17.14 -5.10 -1.34
C GLU A 329 -18.07 -5.83 -2.31
N ALA A 330 -19.36 -5.84 -2.03
CA ALA A 330 -20.34 -6.45 -2.91
C ALA A 330 -20.74 -5.54 -4.09
N ALA A 331 -20.66 -4.22 -3.88
CA ALA A 331 -21.08 -3.24 -4.88
C ALA A 331 -20.01 -2.95 -5.95
N ILE A 332 -18.73 -3.09 -5.61
CA ILE A 332 -17.60 -2.73 -6.48
C ILE A 332 -16.75 -3.98 -6.74
N PRO A 333 -16.76 -4.54 -7.96
CA PRO A 333 -15.96 -5.72 -8.30
C PRO A 333 -14.47 -5.53 -7.96
N HIS A 334 -13.76 -6.62 -7.65
CA HIS A 334 -12.34 -6.63 -7.31
C HIS A 334 -11.96 -5.71 -6.13
N THR A 335 -12.92 -5.44 -5.24
CA THR A 335 -12.70 -4.74 -3.97
C THR A 335 -12.80 -5.74 -2.82
N VAL A 336 -11.90 -5.64 -1.85
CA VAL A 336 -11.90 -6.44 -0.63
C VAL A 336 -11.82 -5.51 0.57
N VAL A 337 -12.63 -5.78 1.59
CA VAL A 337 -12.69 -4.94 2.79
C VAL A 337 -12.19 -5.72 4.02
N PHE A 338 -11.34 -5.08 4.82
CA PHE A 338 -10.76 -5.64 6.04
C PHE A 338 -11.15 -4.81 7.25
N SER A 339 -11.33 -5.44 8.41
CA SER A 339 -11.67 -4.74 9.65
C SER A 339 -10.43 -4.23 10.39
N ALA A 340 -10.55 -3.05 10.98
CA ALA A 340 -9.61 -2.54 11.98
C ALA A 340 -10.30 -2.25 13.35
N VAL A 341 -11.55 -2.66 13.53
CA VAL A 341 -12.31 -2.37 14.77
C VAL A 341 -11.72 -3.03 16.02
N ASP A 342 -11.03 -4.16 15.81
CA ASP A 342 -10.39 -4.97 16.84
C ASP A 342 -8.94 -4.58 17.14
N ALA A 343 -8.43 -3.53 16.47
CA ALA A 343 -7.07 -3.06 16.64
C ALA A 343 -6.91 -2.22 17.91
N ASP A 344 -5.76 -2.35 18.56
CA ASP A 344 -5.31 -1.41 19.59
C ASP A 344 -4.86 -0.09 18.95
N LEU A 345 -4.85 0.98 19.74
CA LEU A 345 -4.56 2.33 19.29
C LEU A 345 -3.31 2.88 20.00
N ASP A 346 -2.51 3.66 19.30
CA ASP A 346 -1.38 4.43 19.86
C ASP A 346 -1.78 5.88 20.25
N ASP A 347 -3.05 6.24 20.00
CA ASP A 347 -3.71 7.44 20.52
C ASP A 347 -5.25 7.27 20.43
N GLY A 348 -6.03 8.34 20.40
CA GLY A 348 -7.51 8.25 20.40
C GLY A 348 -8.13 7.68 19.11
N ILE A 349 -7.37 7.52 18.00
CA ILE A 349 -7.92 7.16 16.68
C ILE A 349 -6.94 6.34 15.80
N HIS A 350 -5.63 6.42 16.06
CA HIS A 350 -4.65 5.80 15.20
C HIS A 350 -4.28 4.40 15.67
N VAL A 351 -4.33 3.47 14.75
CA VAL A 351 -3.98 2.06 14.95
C VAL A 351 -2.54 1.94 15.47
N SER A 352 -2.36 1.05 16.45
CA SER A 352 -1.05 0.81 17.06
C SER A 352 -0.06 0.19 16.07
N THR A 353 1.23 0.42 16.31
CA THR A 353 2.30 -0.17 15.49
C THR A 353 2.17 -1.69 15.41
N GLN A 354 1.82 -2.35 16.51
CA GLN A 354 1.67 -3.81 16.54
C GLN A 354 0.50 -4.27 15.66
N ASP A 355 -0.63 -3.55 15.71
CA ASP A 355 -1.77 -3.90 14.88
C ASP A 355 -1.60 -3.47 13.42
N HIS A 356 -0.88 -2.41 13.12
CA HIS A 356 -0.43 -2.13 11.75
C HIS A 356 0.39 -3.30 11.18
N LYS A 357 1.31 -3.87 11.96
CA LYS A 357 2.08 -5.08 11.56
C LYS A 357 1.16 -6.28 11.35
N ARG A 358 0.23 -6.54 12.26
CA ARG A 358 -0.73 -7.64 12.15
C ARG A 358 -1.61 -7.50 10.91
N LEU A 359 -2.27 -6.34 10.74
CA LEU A 359 -3.16 -6.05 9.61
C LEU A 359 -2.40 -6.14 8.28
N GLY A 360 -1.23 -5.50 8.18
CA GLY A 360 -0.42 -5.55 6.97
C GLY A 360 -0.08 -6.98 6.56
N ARG A 361 0.38 -7.83 7.49
CA ARG A 361 0.71 -9.23 7.22
C ARG A 361 -0.51 -10.07 6.82
N ALA A 362 -1.65 -9.87 7.48
CA ALA A 362 -2.87 -10.60 7.17
C ALA A 362 -3.42 -10.21 5.77
N ILE A 363 -3.46 -8.92 5.46
CA ILE A 363 -3.86 -8.41 4.14
C ILE A 363 -2.91 -8.93 3.05
N ALA A 364 -1.60 -8.96 3.30
CA ALA A 364 -0.62 -9.56 2.38
C ALA A 364 -0.92 -11.02 2.07
N GLY A 365 -1.36 -11.79 3.06
CA GLY A 365 -1.77 -13.18 2.86
C GLY A 365 -2.97 -13.33 1.92
N VAL A 366 -3.94 -12.44 2.01
CA VAL A 366 -5.09 -12.38 1.11
C VAL A 366 -4.65 -11.94 -0.30
N ALA A 367 -3.86 -10.88 -0.39
CA ALA A 367 -3.34 -10.36 -1.66
C ALA A 367 -2.45 -11.38 -2.40
N ALA A 368 -1.75 -12.25 -1.67
CA ALA A 368 -0.97 -13.35 -2.21
C ALA A 368 -1.83 -14.57 -2.61
N GLY A 369 -3.16 -14.53 -2.42
CA GLY A 369 -4.06 -15.66 -2.67
C GLY A 369 -3.84 -16.87 -1.74
N LYS A 370 -3.27 -16.63 -0.55
CA LYS A 370 -2.97 -17.68 0.45
C LYS A 370 -3.98 -17.71 1.60
N LEU A 371 -4.75 -16.64 1.78
CA LEU A 371 -5.78 -16.52 2.80
C LEU A 371 -7.10 -16.10 2.17
N LYS A 372 -8.21 -16.44 2.84
CA LYS A 372 -9.53 -15.89 2.60
C LYS A 372 -9.61 -14.45 3.16
N LYS A 373 -10.64 -13.70 2.79
CA LYS A 373 -10.78 -12.27 3.10
C LYS A 373 -10.93 -11.94 4.59
N GLY A 374 -11.25 -12.92 5.44
CA GLY A 374 -11.57 -12.75 6.86
C GLY A 374 -13.05 -12.91 7.15
N PRO A 375 -13.45 -12.87 8.44
CA PRO A 375 -14.83 -13.17 8.83
C PRO A 375 -15.84 -12.15 8.33
N HIS A 376 -16.74 -12.57 7.45
CA HIS A 376 -17.89 -11.81 6.95
C HIS A 376 -19.18 -12.42 7.45
N VAL A 377 -20.08 -11.61 8.00
CA VAL A 377 -21.40 -12.09 8.44
C VAL A 377 -22.16 -12.67 7.25
N ALA A 378 -22.63 -13.90 7.40
CA ALA A 378 -23.35 -14.62 6.36
C ALA A 378 -24.83 -14.85 6.73
N GLU A 379 -25.12 -15.10 8.01
CA GLU A 379 -26.47 -15.40 8.47
C GLU A 379 -26.64 -15.04 9.95
N ILE A 380 -27.82 -14.53 10.29
CA ILE A 380 -28.22 -14.23 11.66
C ILE A 380 -29.60 -14.85 11.88
N ALA A 381 -29.68 -15.93 12.62
CA ALA A 381 -30.91 -16.68 12.83
C ALA A 381 -31.20 -16.97 14.31
N VAL A 382 -32.47 -17.08 14.67
CA VAL A 382 -32.91 -17.45 16.05
C VAL A 382 -33.12 -18.95 16.14
N GLU A 383 -32.53 -19.57 17.15
CA GLU A 383 -32.72 -20.96 17.55
C GLU A 383 -33.12 -21.02 19.04
N GLY A 384 -34.41 -21.03 19.30
CA GLY A 384 -34.93 -20.96 20.70
C GLY A 384 -34.57 -19.65 21.38
N GLN A 385 -33.80 -19.69 22.47
CA GLN A 385 -33.28 -18.51 23.20
C GLN A 385 -31.83 -18.13 22.81
N THR A 386 -31.45 -18.47 21.59
CA THR A 386 -30.11 -18.18 21.08
C THR A 386 -30.19 -17.55 19.68
N ILE A 387 -29.44 -16.48 19.43
CA ILE A 387 -29.19 -15.96 18.12
C ILE A 387 -27.87 -16.61 17.64
N ARG A 388 -27.90 -17.36 16.55
CA ARG A 388 -26.72 -17.87 15.86
C ARG A 388 -26.28 -16.85 14.83
N VAL A 389 -25.02 -16.45 14.88
CA VAL A 389 -24.36 -15.61 13.86
C VAL A 389 -23.31 -16.42 13.17
N ARG A 390 -23.54 -16.76 11.89
CA ARG A 390 -22.61 -17.51 11.08
C ARG A 390 -21.80 -16.56 10.19
N PHE A 391 -20.50 -16.86 10.08
CA PHE A 391 -19.55 -16.12 9.25
C PHE A 391 -19.04 -17.01 8.11
N ASN A 392 -18.82 -16.41 6.94
CA ASN A 392 -18.07 -17.01 5.84
C ASN A 392 -16.64 -16.39 5.76
N GLU A 393 -15.85 -16.82 4.80
CA GLU A 393 -14.48 -16.34 4.55
C GLU A 393 -13.50 -16.49 5.74
N VAL A 394 -13.81 -17.31 6.72
CA VAL A 394 -12.99 -17.56 7.91
C VAL A 394 -11.76 -18.40 7.57
N ASN A 395 -10.58 -17.99 7.99
CA ASN A 395 -9.35 -18.75 7.93
C ASN A 395 -9.20 -19.62 9.19
N GLY A 396 -9.27 -20.93 9.04
CA GLY A 396 -9.30 -21.82 10.19
C GLY A 396 -10.61 -21.72 10.95
N ARG A 397 -10.59 -21.12 12.15
CA ARG A 397 -11.75 -20.93 13.03
C ARG A 397 -11.82 -19.51 13.57
N LEU A 398 -13.00 -19.13 14.04
CA LEU A 398 -13.16 -17.92 14.83
C LEU A 398 -12.52 -18.06 16.21
N GLY A 399 -11.96 -16.97 16.71
CA GLY A 399 -11.34 -16.90 18.02
C GLY A 399 -11.40 -15.50 18.62
N THR A 400 -11.01 -15.39 19.87
CA THR A 400 -10.93 -14.13 20.60
C THR A 400 -9.98 -14.27 21.79
N ALA A 401 -9.34 -13.17 22.17
CA ALA A 401 -8.70 -13.06 23.47
C ALA A 401 -9.74 -12.66 24.52
N GLY A 402 -10.08 -13.55 25.43
CA GLY A 402 -11.04 -13.30 26.50
C GLY A 402 -12.51 -13.49 26.09
N ARG A 403 -13.41 -12.69 26.66
CA ARG A 403 -14.85 -12.74 26.38
C ARG A 403 -15.15 -12.15 25.00
N ILE A 404 -15.97 -12.82 24.20
CA ILE A 404 -16.46 -12.26 22.93
C ILE A 404 -17.33 -11.03 23.22
N GLY A 405 -16.95 -9.89 22.65
CA GLY A 405 -17.67 -8.61 22.75
C GLY A 405 -18.11 -8.11 21.37
N GLY A 406 -18.73 -6.94 21.37
CA GLY A 406 -19.10 -6.17 20.19
C GLY A 406 -20.50 -6.40 19.63
N PHE A 407 -21.26 -7.40 20.09
CA PHE A 407 -22.63 -7.64 19.64
C PHE A 407 -23.65 -6.82 20.43
N SER A 408 -24.61 -6.20 19.72
CA SER A 408 -25.73 -5.47 20.29
C SER A 408 -27.02 -5.71 19.51
N ALA A 409 -28.16 -5.87 20.19
CA ALA A 409 -29.47 -6.00 19.57
C ALA A 409 -30.24 -4.69 19.66
N GLN A 410 -31.09 -4.43 18.65
CA GLN A 410 -31.94 -3.25 18.56
C GLN A 410 -33.35 -3.63 18.11
N SER A 411 -34.35 -2.79 18.50
CA SER A 411 -35.69 -2.87 17.94
C SER A 411 -35.71 -2.45 16.46
N ALA A 412 -36.81 -2.69 15.77
CA ALA A 412 -37.04 -2.17 14.42
C ALA A 412 -36.97 -0.63 14.32
N MET A 413 -37.15 0.07 15.46
CA MET A 413 -37.07 1.53 15.56
C MET A 413 -35.68 2.02 15.97
N GLY A 414 -34.69 1.10 16.11
CA GLY A 414 -33.30 1.43 16.45
C GLY A 414 -33.05 1.61 17.96
N GLU A 415 -34.02 1.27 18.83
CA GLU A 415 -33.85 1.31 20.29
C GLU A 415 -33.00 0.14 20.75
N ASP A 416 -32.09 0.38 21.68
CA ASP A 416 -31.23 -0.67 22.22
C ASP A 416 -32.03 -1.71 23.02
N LEU A 417 -31.77 -2.98 22.75
CA LEU A 417 -32.36 -4.14 23.42
C LEU A 417 -31.27 -4.87 24.23
N PRO A 418 -31.11 -4.59 25.54
CA PRO A 418 -30.07 -5.19 26.36
C PRO A 418 -30.45 -6.64 26.77
N LEU A 419 -30.74 -7.47 25.77
CA LEU A 419 -31.22 -8.85 25.97
C LEU A 419 -30.09 -9.89 26.01
N ILE A 420 -28.98 -9.63 25.32
CA ILE A 420 -27.87 -10.59 25.18
C ILE A 420 -27.07 -10.67 26.48
N TYR A 421 -27.14 -11.83 27.16
CA TYR A 421 -26.46 -12.01 28.45
C TYR A 421 -25.21 -12.93 28.35
N LYS A 422 -25.07 -13.71 27.27
CA LYS A 422 -23.92 -14.61 27.07
C LYS A 422 -23.59 -14.74 25.60
N THR A 423 -22.29 -14.62 25.28
CA THR A 423 -21.73 -14.83 23.94
C THR A 423 -20.67 -15.92 23.99
N THR A 424 -20.74 -16.92 23.12
CA THR A 424 -19.76 -18.02 23.02
C THR A 424 -19.49 -18.37 21.57
N LEU A 425 -18.32 -18.93 21.28
CA LEU A 425 -18.10 -19.65 20.02
C LEU A 425 -19.02 -20.87 20.01
N ASP A 426 -19.46 -21.28 18.81
CA ASP A 426 -20.19 -22.52 18.65
C ASP A 426 -19.22 -23.70 18.75
N PRO A 427 -19.44 -24.69 19.64
CA PRO A 427 -18.55 -25.83 19.77
C PRO A 427 -18.61 -26.81 18.57
N ILE A 428 -19.67 -26.71 17.74
CA ILE A 428 -19.91 -27.59 16.59
C ILE A 428 -19.48 -26.90 15.29
N ASP A 429 -19.88 -25.64 15.09
CA ASP A 429 -19.53 -24.86 13.90
C ASP A 429 -18.45 -23.81 14.22
N PRO A 430 -17.19 -24.02 13.82
CA PRO A 430 -16.07 -23.11 14.13
C PRO A 430 -16.23 -21.72 13.50
N ASN A 431 -17.21 -21.55 12.62
CA ASN A 431 -17.49 -20.28 11.93
C ASN A 431 -18.71 -19.56 12.52
N SER A 432 -19.23 -20.00 13.66
CA SER A 432 -20.44 -19.43 14.29
C SER A 432 -20.20 -18.93 15.71
N VAL A 433 -20.95 -17.88 16.06
CA VAL A 433 -21.07 -17.32 17.40
C VAL A 433 -22.50 -17.49 17.89
N LEU A 434 -22.66 -17.92 19.13
CA LEU A 434 -23.95 -18.11 19.81
C LEU A 434 -24.18 -16.99 20.81
N LEU A 435 -25.24 -16.21 20.60
CA LEU A 435 -25.66 -15.11 21.48
C LEU A 435 -26.91 -15.55 22.23
N ARG A 436 -26.79 -15.90 23.53
CA ARG A 436 -27.93 -16.25 24.37
C ARG A 436 -28.60 -14.96 24.87
N PHE A 437 -29.91 -14.89 24.74
CA PHE A 437 -30.70 -13.73 25.15
C PHE A 437 -31.81 -14.12 26.16
N ALA A 438 -32.20 -13.14 26.98
CA ALA A 438 -33.28 -13.27 27.97
C ALA A 438 -34.53 -12.57 27.44
N GLY A 439 -35.71 -13.10 27.85
CA GLY A 439 -36.98 -12.52 27.45
C GLY A 439 -37.45 -12.86 26.08
N LYS A 440 -38.32 -12.00 25.50
CA LYS A 440 -38.85 -12.16 24.15
C LYS A 440 -38.14 -11.22 23.20
N LEU A 441 -37.62 -11.74 22.09
CA LEU A 441 -37.11 -10.94 21.01
C LEU A 441 -38.28 -10.33 20.23
N PRO A 442 -38.40 -8.99 20.11
CA PRO A 442 -39.51 -8.37 19.39
C PRO A 442 -39.42 -8.65 17.88
N ASP A 443 -40.54 -8.51 17.18
CA ASP A 443 -40.59 -8.63 15.73
C ASP A 443 -39.78 -7.48 15.09
N GLY A 444 -39.04 -7.80 14.04
CA GLY A 444 -38.16 -6.86 13.36
C GLY A 444 -36.91 -6.46 14.18
N ALA A 445 -36.57 -7.20 15.23
CA ALA A 445 -35.31 -7.00 15.94
C ALA A 445 -34.10 -7.15 15.00
N GLN A 446 -33.07 -6.36 15.24
CA GLN A 446 -31.88 -6.26 14.44
C GLN A 446 -30.62 -6.50 15.28
N LEU A 447 -29.56 -6.97 14.67
CA LEU A 447 -28.26 -7.20 15.31
C LEU A 447 -27.18 -6.33 14.66
N SER A 448 -26.29 -5.83 15.49
CA SER A 448 -25.07 -5.14 15.06
C SER A 448 -23.85 -5.77 15.74
N TYR A 449 -22.70 -5.66 15.07
CA TYR A 449 -21.37 -5.97 15.62
C TYR A 449 -20.45 -4.77 15.46
N GLY A 450 -19.72 -4.40 16.51
CA GLY A 450 -18.80 -3.26 16.50
C GLY A 450 -19.47 -1.89 16.47
N ARG A 451 -20.79 -1.82 16.80
CA ARG A 451 -21.52 -0.55 16.88
C ARG A 451 -21.11 0.23 18.11
N GLY A 452 -20.95 1.53 17.94
CA GLY A 452 -20.68 2.45 19.04
C GLY A 452 -19.44 3.29 18.81
N LYS A 453 -19.10 4.05 19.84
CA LYS A 453 -17.98 5.00 19.82
C LYS A 453 -16.61 4.30 19.96
N ASP A 454 -16.53 3.42 20.94
CA ASP A 454 -15.33 2.64 21.25
C ASP A 454 -15.76 1.21 21.63
N PRO A 455 -16.28 0.44 20.65
CA PRO A 455 -16.82 -0.88 20.93
C PRO A 455 -15.68 -1.85 21.28
N TYR A 456 -15.88 -2.65 22.32
CA TYR A 456 -15.04 -3.80 22.60
C TYR A 456 -15.40 -4.94 21.63
N ALA A 457 -14.90 -4.84 20.39
CA ALA A 457 -15.11 -5.82 19.33
C ALA A 457 -13.81 -6.58 19.10
N ASN A 458 -13.77 -7.90 19.33
CA ASN A 458 -12.53 -8.67 19.42
C ASN A 458 -12.58 -10.02 18.71
N LEU A 459 -13.56 -10.23 17.82
CA LEU A 459 -13.67 -11.48 17.08
C LEU A 459 -12.70 -11.48 15.89
N ARG A 460 -11.84 -12.49 15.82
CA ARG A 460 -10.84 -12.71 14.76
C ARG A 460 -10.89 -14.14 14.26
N ASP A 461 -10.26 -14.39 13.11
CA ASP A 461 -9.92 -15.73 12.66
C ASP A 461 -8.48 -16.13 13.01
N ASP A 462 -8.09 -17.38 12.72
CA ASP A 462 -6.74 -17.89 13.01
C ASP A 462 -5.63 -17.19 12.18
N ALA A 463 -5.97 -16.48 11.11
CA ALA A 463 -5.04 -15.65 10.34
C ALA A 463 -4.87 -14.24 10.93
N GLY A 464 -5.61 -13.88 11.97
CA GLY A 464 -5.58 -12.58 12.60
C GLY A 464 -6.41 -11.50 11.89
N LEU A 465 -7.32 -11.88 10.99
CA LEU A 465 -8.28 -10.98 10.37
C LEU A 465 -9.50 -10.80 11.28
N GLY A 466 -9.83 -9.55 11.60
CA GLY A 466 -10.99 -9.17 12.41
C GLY A 466 -12.31 -9.31 11.64
N ALA A 467 -13.39 -9.63 12.35
CA ALA A 467 -14.72 -9.57 11.78
C ALA A 467 -15.10 -8.12 11.42
N LEU A 468 -15.70 -7.92 10.23
CA LEU A 468 -16.17 -6.60 9.81
C LEU A 468 -17.24 -6.08 10.77
N VAL A 469 -17.22 -4.78 11.03
CA VAL A 469 -18.35 -4.08 11.65
C VAL A 469 -19.54 -4.18 10.71
N PHE A 470 -20.70 -4.54 11.25
CA PHE A 470 -21.94 -4.64 10.47
C PHE A 470 -23.16 -4.18 11.25
N GLY A 471 -24.16 -3.82 10.52
CA GLY A 471 -25.51 -3.62 11.04
C GLY A 471 -25.99 -2.16 11.12
N PRO A 472 -27.26 -2.03 11.50
CA PRO A 472 -28.15 -3.09 11.97
C PRO A 472 -28.64 -4.02 10.85
N LEU A 473 -28.56 -5.34 11.06
CA LEU A 473 -29.05 -6.37 10.15
C LEU A 473 -30.22 -7.14 10.77
N PRO A 474 -31.25 -7.55 10.00
CA PRO A 474 -32.41 -8.26 10.53
C PRO A 474 -32.00 -9.61 11.14
N ILE A 475 -32.61 -9.96 12.27
CA ILE A 475 -32.52 -11.27 12.89
C ILE A 475 -33.65 -12.13 12.31
N LEU A 476 -33.28 -13.17 11.55
CA LEU A 476 -34.24 -14.09 10.92
C LEU A 476 -34.83 -15.06 11.98
N LYS A 477 -36.15 -15.27 11.97
CA LYS A 477 -36.87 -16.19 12.83
C LYS A 477 -37.08 -17.55 12.16
#